data_6e488083d53777b793634fa117441fd4
#
_entry.id   6e488083d53777b793634fa117441fd4
#
_cell.length_a   1.000
_cell.length_b   1.000
_cell.length_c   1.000
_cell.angle_alpha   90.00
_cell.angle_beta   90.00
_cell.angle_gamma   90.00
#
_symmetry.space_group_name_H-M   'P 1'
#
loop_
_entity.id
_entity.type
_entity.pdbx_description
1 polymer ?
#
loop_
_entity_poly.entity_id
_entity_poly.type
_entity_poly.pdbx_seq_one_letter_code
_entity_poly.pdbx_strand_id
1 'polypeptide(L)'
;MIIRYTTPKVSEPAPKLWSNCIVCDGIAYIAGLTSRNADGITIDGKDEYEQTKIIFEKHKALIEVAGSTMADFTKQTIFVTRI
;
A
#
# COMPACT_ATOMS: atom_id res chain seq x y z
N MET A 1 5.14 20.74 -3.19
CA MET A 1 5.21 20.28 -1.78
C MET A 1 5.01 18.79 -1.72
N ILE A 2 5.77 18.10 -0.88
CA ILE A 2 5.65 16.66 -0.69
C ILE A 2 5.02 16.42 0.68
N ILE A 3 3.94 15.64 0.71
CA ILE A 3 3.25 15.29 1.94
C ILE A 3 3.30 13.77 2.12
N ARG A 4 3.77 13.32 3.29
CA ARG A 4 3.81 11.91 3.62
C ARG A 4 2.54 11.53 4.40
N TYR A 5 1.89 10.46 3.97
CA TYR A 5 0.69 9.95 4.65
C TYR A 5 0.95 8.59 5.26
N THR A 6 0.42 8.35 6.44
CA THR A 6 0.52 7.06 7.14
C THR A 6 -0.85 6.65 7.66
N THR A 7 -1.03 5.35 7.87
CA THR A 7 -2.25 4.82 8.47
C THR A 7 -1.90 3.62 9.35
N PRO A 8 -2.55 3.45 10.51
CA PRO A 8 -2.29 2.29 11.35
C PRO A 8 -2.68 0.97 10.70
N LYS A 9 -3.43 1.00 9.60
CA LYS A 9 -3.80 -0.21 8.85
C LYS A 9 -2.67 -0.78 8.01
N VAL A 10 -1.58 -0.03 7.82
CA VAL A 10 -0.42 -0.47 7.04
C VAL A 10 0.83 -0.21 7.85
N SER A 11 1.65 -1.25 8.06
CA SER A 11 2.91 -1.14 8.80
C SER A 11 3.86 -0.17 8.12
N GLU A 12 4.47 0.71 8.89
CA GLU A 12 5.49 1.62 8.39
C GLU A 12 6.84 0.93 8.32
N PRO A 13 7.68 1.27 7.33
CA PRO A 13 9.05 0.77 7.28
C PRO A 13 9.89 1.42 8.39
N ALA A 14 11.08 0.87 8.61
CA ALA A 14 12.02 1.48 9.54
C ALA A 14 12.32 2.92 9.11
N PRO A 15 12.65 3.80 10.07
CA PRO A 15 12.91 5.22 9.73
C PRO A 15 13.98 5.38 8.65
N LYS A 16 13.76 6.32 7.75
CA LYS A 16 14.69 6.70 6.67
C LYS A 16 14.84 5.66 5.56
N LEU A 17 14.01 4.60 5.52
CA LEU A 17 14.06 3.64 4.41
C LEU A 17 13.20 4.10 3.24
N TRP A 18 11.87 4.17 3.44
CA TRP A 18 10.95 4.67 2.42
C TRP A 18 9.66 5.13 3.10
N SER A 19 8.77 5.74 2.34
CA SER A 19 7.43 6.08 2.80
C SER A 19 6.42 5.22 2.04
N ASN A 20 5.39 4.74 2.73
CA ASN A 20 4.34 3.96 2.08
C ASN A 20 3.51 4.79 1.11
N CYS A 21 3.29 6.05 1.43
CA CYS A 21 2.51 6.93 0.56
C CYS A 21 2.99 8.37 0.69
N ILE A 22 3.26 9.00 -0.44
CA ILE A 22 3.54 10.43 -0.49
C ILE A 22 2.67 11.07 -1.57
N VAL A 23 2.31 12.32 -1.36
CA VAL A 23 1.61 13.12 -2.36
C VAL A 23 2.51 14.26 -2.78
N CYS A 24 2.72 14.39 -4.09
CA CYS A 24 3.54 15.44 -4.67
C CYS A 24 2.82 15.98 -5.89
N ASP A 25 2.57 17.29 -5.92
CA ASP A 25 1.89 17.96 -7.03
C ASP A 25 0.56 17.31 -7.41
N GLY A 26 -0.20 16.90 -6.40
CA GLY A 26 -1.53 16.32 -6.60
C GLY A 26 -1.53 14.85 -7.02
N ILE A 27 -0.37 14.22 -7.07
CA ILE A 27 -0.26 12.79 -7.42
C ILE A 27 0.21 12.00 -6.20
N ALA A 28 -0.52 10.93 -5.86
CA ALA A 28 -0.13 10.03 -4.79
C ALA A 28 0.76 8.93 -5.35
N TYR A 29 1.92 8.77 -4.75
CA TYR A 29 2.87 7.71 -5.09
C TYR A 29 2.88 6.72 -3.93
N ILE A 30 2.51 5.48 -4.21
CA ILE A 30 2.40 4.43 -3.20
C ILE A 30 3.51 3.42 -3.42
N ALA A 31 4.26 3.10 -2.36
CA ALA A 31 5.34 2.13 -2.40
C ALA A 31 4.78 0.72 -2.64
N GLY A 32 5.66 -0.22 -2.99
CA GLY A 32 5.28 -1.61 -3.12
C GLY A 32 4.78 -2.15 -1.79
N LEU A 33 3.67 -2.91 -1.85
CA LEU A 33 3.06 -3.50 -0.67
C LEU A 33 2.95 -5.00 -0.84
N THR A 34 3.05 -5.70 0.28
CA THR A 34 2.79 -7.15 0.37
C THR A 34 1.64 -7.38 1.34
N SER A 35 1.15 -8.61 1.41
CA SER A 35 0.11 -8.97 2.38
C SER A 35 0.66 -9.20 3.78
N ARG A 36 1.82 -8.63 4.08
CA ARG A 36 2.46 -8.78 5.39
C ARG A 36 1.60 -8.16 6.48
N ASN A 37 1.46 -8.89 7.58
CA ASN A 37 0.71 -8.42 8.74
C ASN A 37 1.39 -7.21 9.39
N ALA A 38 0.66 -6.52 10.26
CA ALA A 38 1.19 -5.36 10.99
C ALA A 38 2.38 -5.69 11.87
N ASP A 39 2.61 -6.97 12.22
CA ASP A 39 3.81 -7.39 12.95
C ASP A 39 5.08 -7.31 12.10
N GLY A 40 4.93 -7.11 10.78
CA GLY A 40 6.06 -7.00 9.88
C GLY A 40 6.69 -8.32 9.49
N ILE A 41 6.14 -9.45 9.95
CA ILE A 41 6.73 -10.79 9.79
C ILE A 41 5.78 -11.74 9.08
N THR A 42 4.54 -11.85 9.56
CA THR A 42 3.58 -12.82 9.07
C THR A 42 2.98 -12.39 7.73
N ILE A 43 2.95 -13.29 6.77
CA ILE A 43 2.26 -13.06 5.49
C ILE A 43 0.83 -13.57 5.62
N ASP A 44 -0.14 -12.69 5.42
CA ASP A 44 -1.54 -13.05 5.46
C ASP A 44 -2.02 -13.49 4.07
N GLY A 45 -3.02 -14.37 4.06
CA GLY A 45 -3.56 -14.89 2.80
C GLY A 45 -2.87 -16.18 2.37
N LYS A 46 -3.67 -17.20 2.05
CA LYS A 46 -3.17 -18.54 1.74
C LYS A 46 -2.78 -18.70 0.27
N ASP A 47 -3.25 -17.83 -0.61
CA ASP A 47 -2.99 -17.91 -2.03
C ASP A 47 -2.91 -16.51 -2.64
N GLU A 48 -2.65 -16.46 -3.93
CA GLU A 48 -2.46 -15.20 -4.65
C GLU A 48 -3.71 -14.32 -4.62
N TYR A 49 -4.89 -14.95 -4.65
CA TYR A 49 -6.15 -14.22 -4.60
C TYR A 49 -6.32 -13.49 -3.26
N GLU A 50 -6.16 -14.22 -2.15
CA GLU A 50 -6.31 -13.63 -0.82
C GLU A 50 -5.25 -12.59 -0.53
N GLN A 51 -4.00 -12.87 -0.94
CA GLN A 51 -2.90 -11.92 -0.75
C GLN A 51 -3.15 -10.65 -1.55
N THR A 52 -3.61 -10.76 -2.78
CA THR A 52 -3.93 -9.60 -3.62
C THR A 52 -5.06 -8.78 -3.01
N LYS A 53 -6.09 -9.44 -2.49
CA LYS A 53 -7.20 -8.77 -1.83
C LYS A 53 -6.72 -7.94 -0.64
N ILE A 54 -5.83 -8.51 0.18
CA ILE A 54 -5.27 -7.82 1.33
C ILE A 54 -4.44 -6.60 0.88
N ILE A 55 -3.64 -6.76 -0.15
CA ILE A 55 -2.84 -5.66 -0.71
C ILE A 55 -3.75 -4.53 -1.20
N PHE A 56 -4.83 -4.84 -1.89
CA PHE A 56 -5.77 -3.82 -2.33
C PHE A 56 -6.44 -3.11 -1.16
N GLU A 57 -6.73 -3.81 -0.08
CA GLU A 57 -7.28 -3.18 1.12
C GLU A 57 -6.29 -2.20 1.75
N LYS A 58 -4.99 -2.54 1.72
CA LYS A 58 -3.94 -1.62 2.18
C LYS A 58 -3.84 -0.39 1.29
N HIS A 59 -3.89 -0.58 -0.04
CA HIS A 59 -3.89 0.53 -0.98
C HIS A 59 -5.08 1.45 -0.73
N LYS A 60 -6.26 0.86 -0.52
CA LYS A 60 -7.46 1.62 -0.22
C LYS A 60 -7.28 2.48 1.03
N ALA A 61 -6.72 1.90 2.09
CA ALA A 61 -6.49 2.63 3.34
C ALA A 61 -5.54 3.81 3.14
N LEU A 62 -4.46 3.62 2.37
CA LEU A 62 -3.49 4.69 2.09
C LEU A 62 -4.11 5.77 1.21
N ILE A 63 -4.85 5.39 0.19
CA ILE A 63 -5.48 6.34 -0.73
C ILE A 63 -6.52 7.18 0.01
N GLU A 64 -7.30 6.56 0.88
CA GLU A 64 -8.34 7.28 1.63
C GLU A 64 -7.74 8.25 2.63
N VAL A 65 -6.66 7.89 3.31
CA VAL A 65 -6.00 8.81 4.23
C VAL A 65 -5.36 9.98 3.49
N ALA A 66 -4.99 9.78 2.23
CA ALA A 66 -4.46 10.85 1.37
C ALA A 66 -5.56 11.70 0.73
N GLY A 67 -6.83 11.38 1.00
CA GLY A 67 -7.96 12.20 0.54
C GLY A 67 -8.54 11.79 -0.80
N SER A 68 -8.28 10.58 -1.28
CA SER A 68 -8.80 10.10 -2.56
C SER A 68 -9.55 8.78 -2.40
N THR A 69 -9.89 8.12 -3.50
CA THR A 69 -10.62 6.85 -3.50
C THR A 69 -10.01 5.89 -4.50
N MET A 70 -10.37 4.62 -4.41
CA MET A 70 -9.90 3.60 -5.36
C MET A 70 -10.32 3.88 -6.80
N ALA A 71 -11.38 4.66 -7.01
CA ALA A 71 -11.81 5.04 -8.35
C ALA A 71 -10.79 5.93 -9.07
N ASP A 72 -9.88 6.54 -8.32
CA ASP A 72 -8.87 7.45 -8.87
C ASP A 72 -7.54 6.75 -9.21
N PHE A 73 -7.47 5.43 -9.10
CA PHE A 73 -6.29 4.69 -9.50
C PHE A 73 -6.03 4.87 -10.99
N THR A 74 -4.77 5.18 -11.34
CA THR A 74 -4.39 5.36 -12.74
C THR A 74 -3.46 4.25 -13.23
N LYS A 75 -2.62 3.70 -12.36
CA LYS A 75 -1.64 2.69 -12.77
C LYS A 75 -1.25 1.81 -11.58
N GLN A 76 -1.09 0.52 -11.85
CA GLN A 76 -0.63 -0.45 -10.87
C GLN A 76 0.19 -1.54 -11.54
N THR A 77 1.25 -1.99 -10.86
CA THR A 77 2.05 -3.13 -11.30
C THR A 77 1.96 -4.22 -10.23
N ILE A 78 1.65 -5.44 -10.67
CA ILE A 78 1.50 -6.59 -9.77
C ILE A 78 2.49 -7.67 -10.16
N PHE A 79 3.26 -8.16 -9.17
CA PHE A 79 4.18 -9.27 -9.35
C PHE A 79 3.65 -10.49 -8.62
N VAL A 80 3.58 -11.63 -9.30
CA VAL A 80 3.13 -12.89 -8.71
C VAL A 80 4.13 -13.99 -9.06
N THR A 81 4.17 -15.03 -8.21
CA THR A 81 5.04 -16.17 -8.44
C THR A 81 4.37 -17.24 -9.29
N ARG A 82 3.04 -17.20 -9.40
CA ARG A 82 2.23 -18.16 -10.14
C ARG A 82 1.06 -17.44 -10.79
N ILE A 83 0.79 -17.82 -12.02
CA ILE A 83 -0.34 -17.26 -12.78
C ILE A 83 -1.46 -18.29 -12.86
#